data_80a601e0c0a1c69662559b206148818a
#
_entry.id   80a601e0c0a1c69662559b206148818a
#
_cell.length_a   1.000
_cell.length_b   1.000
_cell.length_c   1.000
_cell.angle_alpha   90.00
_cell.angle_beta   90.00
_cell.angle_gamma   90.00
#
_symmetry.space_group_name_H-M   'P 1'
#
loop_
_entity.id
_entity.type
_entity.pdbx_description
1 polymer ?
#
loop_
_entity_poly.entity_id
_entity_poly.type
_entity_poly.pdbx_seq_one_letter_code
_entity_poly.pdbx_strand_id
1 'polypeptide(L)'
;MSFFHNVMNKLGRYRLIPDRTTGSDYMHRYYIFLKDRNWFPFNVTLHKIVRSDDPIMHDHPWGFMTIIIKGGYWEHTPCINPHTKEIVGENKVWRGPGSIIMRTSTEYHWLELDDNKPTTTLFFMGPQKRDWGFLLNNKWVHNETYLKNAKTN
;
A
#
# COMPACT_ATOMS: atom_id res chain seq x y z
N MET A 1 1.92 10.70 21.70
CA MET A 1 1.02 10.57 20.52
C MET A 1 0.41 11.94 20.24
N SER A 2 0.10 12.25 18.96
CA SER A 2 -0.45 13.56 18.60
C SER A 2 -1.92 13.71 19.05
N PHE A 3 -2.38 14.93 19.28
CA PHE A 3 -3.79 15.24 19.56
C PHE A 3 -4.74 14.61 18.50
N PHE A 4 -4.38 14.73 17.23
CA PHE A 4 -5.13 14.14 16.10
C PHE A 4 -5.29 12.62 16.27
N HIS A 5 -4.22 11.90 16.60
CA HIS A 5 -4.28 10.46 16.85
C HIS A 5 -5.27 10.10 17.96
N ASN A 6 -5.21 10.81 19.09
CA ASN A 6 -6.08 10.55 20.22
C ASN A 6 -7.57 10.77 19.88
N VAL A 7 -7.87 11.84 19.12
CA VAL A 7 -9.23 12.11 18.65
C VAL A 7 -9.72 11.01 17.70
N MET A 8 -8.94 10.65 16.68
CA MET A 8 -9.33 9.63 15.71
C MET A 8 -9.50 8.25 16.36
N ASN A 9 -8.65 7.92 17.34
CA ASN A 9 -8.77 6.67 18.07
C ASN A 9 -10.05 6.65 18.96
N LYS A 10 -10.32 7.74 19.68
CA LYS A 10 -11.55 7.88 20.50
C LYS A 10 -12.83 7.78 19.66
N LEU A 11 -12.80 8.30 18.44
CA LEU A 11 -13.91 8.20 17.47
C LEU A 11 -14.00 6.82 16.80
N GLY A 12 -13.10 5.90 17.11
CA GLY A 12 -13.01 4.58 16.46
C GLY A 12 -12.64 4.68 14.98
N ARG A 13 -12.01 5.77 14.54
CA ARG A 13 -11.59 6.05 13.16
C ARG A 13 -10.10 5.81 12.92
N TYR A 14 -9.47 5.06 13.79
CA TYR A 14 -8.08 4.66 13.69
C TYR A 14 -7.94 3.15 13.64
N ARG A 15 -6.98 2.66 12.86
CA ARG A 15 -6.57 1.26 12.84
C ARG A 15 -5.07 1.17 12.62
N LEU A 16 -4.40 0.40 13.47
CA LEU A 16 -3.04 -0.05 13.20
C LEU A 16 -3.09 -1.23 12.24
N ILE A 17 -2.35 -1.15 11.17
CA ILE A 17 -2.14 -2.25 10.21
C ILE A 17 -0.78 -2.84 10.52
N PRO A 18 -0.72 -4.10 10.97
CA PRO A 18 0.54 -4.77 11.20
C PRO A 18 1.19 -5.19 9.89
N ASP A 19 2.49 -5.30 9.91
CA ASP A 19 3.25 -6.01 8.89
C ASP A 19 2.79 -7.47 8.84
N ARG A 20 2.63 -7.99 7.66
CA ARG A 20 1.96 -9.27 7.42
C ARG A 20 2.84 -10.46 7.76
N THR A 21 4.16 -10.30 7.68
CA THR A 21 5.15 -11.34 7.92
C THR A 21 5.67 -11.30 9.34
N THR A 22 6.00 -10.11 9.85
CA THR A 22 6.63 -9.93 11.17
C THR A 22 5.64 -9.58 12.28
N GLY A 23 4.44 -9.09 11.95
CA GLY A 23 3.44 -8.61 12.92
C GLY A 23 3.79 -7.25 13.56
N SER A 24 4.94 -6.65 13.22
CA SER A 24 5.32 -5.33 13.71
C SER A 24 4.47 -4.23 13.08
N ASP A 25 4.55 -3.01 13.63
CA ASP A 25 3.81 -1.87 13.08
C ASP A 25 4.27 -1.56 11.65
N TYR A 26 3.33 -1.60 10.72
CA TYR A 26 3.54 -1.25 9.32
C TYR A 26 2.96 0.13 9.00
N MET A 27 1.67 0.36 9.33
CA MET A 27 0.98 1.57 8.94
C MET A 27 -0.12 1.95 9.93
N HIS A 28 -0.17 3.24 10.32
CA HIS A 28 -1.32 3.82 10.99
C HIS A 28 -2.31 4.32 9.94
N ARG A 29 -3.54 3.82 9.96
CA ARG A 29 -4.62 4.22 9.06
C ARG A 29 -5.68 5.01 9.82
N TYR A 30 -6.03 6.20 9.31
CA TYR A 30 -7.10 7.05 9.83
C TYR A 30 -8.18 7.18 8.78
N TYR A 31 -9.42 6.85 9.14
CA TYR A 31 -10.57 6.89 8.24
C TYR A 31 -11.15 8.31 8.21
N ILE A 32 -10.85 9.06 7.13
CA ILE A 32 -11.27 10.45 6.97
C ILE A 32 -12.74 10.51 6.53
N PHE A 33 -13.14 9.66 5.60
CA PHE A 33 -14.49 9.67 5.04
C PHE A 33 -15.40 8.60 5.68
N LEU A 34 -15.20 7.31 5.39
CA LEU A 34 -15.99 6.21 5.94
C LEU A 34 -15.12 5.32 6.80
N LYS A 35 -15.66 4.85 7.94
CA LYS A 35 -15.00 3.82 8.75
C LYS A 35 -15.10 2.46 8.07
N ASP A 36 -16.30 2.08 7.66
CA ASP A 36 -16.60 0.87 6.90
C ASP A 36 -17.33 1.28 5.62
N ARG A 37 -16.90 0.72 4.48
CA ARG A 37 -17.42 1.14 3.17
C ARG A 37 -18.20 0.04 2.45
N ASN A 38 -18.85 -0.86 3.15
CA ASN A 38 -19.45 -2.07 2.59
C ASN A 38 -20.39 -1.84 1.40
N TRP A 39 -20.95 -0.65 1.28
CA TRP A 39 -21.91 -0.29 0.23
C TRP A 39 -21.44 0.88 -0.66
N PHE A 40 -20.39 1.60 -0.27
CA PHE A 40 -19.94 2.80 -1.00
C PHE A 40 -18.72 2.52 -1.88
N PRO A 41 -18.69 3.00 -3.15
CA PRO A 41 -17.66 2.59 -4.11
C PRO A 41 -16.26 3.17 -3.85
N PHE A 42 -16.12 4.19 -3.00
CA PHE A 42 -14.81 4.75 -2.68
C PHE A 42 -14.64 5.09 -1.19
N ASN A 43 -13.40 5.26 -0.76
CA ASN A 43 -13.08 5.75 0.58
C ASN A 43 -11.85 6.67 0.56
N VAL A 44 -11.72 7.48 1.60
CA VAL A 44 -10.57 8.36 1.82
C VAL A 44 -9.98 8.08 3.19
N THR A 45 -8.69 7.79 3.21
CA THR A 45 -7.94 7.51 4.44
C THR A 45 -6.64 8.30 4.47
N LEU A 46 -6.21 8.67 5.66
CA LEU A 46 -4.86 9.17 5.89
C LEU A 46 -4.00 8.01 6.38
N HIS A 47 -2.89 7.78 5.73
CA HIS A 47 -1.91 6.77 6.12
C HIS A 47 -0.67 7.43 6.68
N LYS A 48 -0.14 6.89 7.77
CA LYS A 48 1.23 7.12 8.21
C LYS A 48 1.96 5.79 8.12
N ILE A 49 2.71 5.61 7.05
CA ILE A 49 3.53 4.43 6.78
C ILE A 49 4.80 4.55 7.61
N VAL A 50 5.12 3.56 8.42
CA VAL A 50 6.25 3.58 9.36
C VAL A 50 7.28 2.50 9.06
N ARG A 51 7.02 1.65 8.07
CA ARG A 51 7.89 0.57 7.63
C ARG A 51 7.77 0.38 6.12
N SER A 52 8.86 -0.01 5.46
CA SER A 52 8.86 -0.43 4.06
C SER A 52 8.02 -1.70 3.86
N ASP A 53 7.50 -1.90 2.67
CA ASP A 53 6.98 -3.20 2.26
C ASP A 53 8.11 -4.24 2.23
N ASP A 54 7.74 -5.52 2.27
CA ASP A 54 8.64 -6.56 1.79
C ASP A 54 8.95 -6.29 0.31
N PRO A 55 10.20 -6.52 -0.17
CA PRO A 55 10.61 -6.20 -1.54
C PRO A 55 10.00 -7.17 -2.56
N ILE A 56 8.68 -7.29 -2.54
CA ILE A 56 7.89 -8.17 -3.39
C ILE A 56 6.76 -7.37 -4.01
N MET A 57 6.70 -7.40 -5.33
CA MET A 57 5.63 -6.77 -6.11
C MET A 57 4.26 -7.31 -5.70
N HIS A 58 3.33 -6.41 -5.39
CA HIS A 58 1.95 -6.75 -5.06
C HIS A 58 0.98 -5.81 -5.78
N ASP A 59 -0.22 -6.27 -6.00
CA ASP A 59 -1.33 -5.48 -6.53
C ASP A 59 -2.37 -5.17 -5.44
N HIS A 60 -3.46 -4.52 -5.82
CA HIS A 60 -4.52 -4.11 -4.92
C HIS A 60 -5.89 -4.58 -5.43
N PRO A 61 -6.87 -4.80 -4.54
CA PRO A 61 -8.22 -5.19 -4.97
C PRO A 61 -8.99 -4.05 -5.65
N TRP A 62 -8.46 -2.83 -5.64
CA TRP A 62 -9.05 -1.60 -6.19
C TRP A 62 -8.01 -0.76 -6.91
N GLY A 63 -8.46 0.09 -7.83
CA GLY A 63 -7.65 1.23 -8.27
C GLY A 63 -7.61 2.28 -7.15
N PHE A 64 -6.51 3.03 -7.08
CA PHE A 64 -6.32 4.05 -6.06
C PHE A 64 -5.60 5.29 -6.57
N MET A 65 -5.74 6.37 -5.83
CA MET A 65 -4.90 7.55 -5.91
C MET A 65 -4.29 7.83 -4.54
N THR A 66 -3.02 8.17 -4.50
CA THR A 66 -2.36 8.62 -3.27
C THR A 66 -1.67 9.96 -3.49
N ILE A 67 -1.74 10.82 -2.48
CA ILE A 67 -1.04 12.11 -2.44
C ILE A 67 -0.08 12.08 -1.27
N ILE A 68 1.21 12.30 -1.54
CA ILE A 68 2.23 12.39 -0.49
C ILE A 68 2.12 13.74 0.20
N ILE A 69 1.87 13.74 1.52
CA ILE A 69 1.76 14.98 2.32
C ILE A 69 3.08 15.32 2.99
N LYS A 70 3.75 14.30 3.55
CA LYS A 70 4.99 14.47 4.30
C LYS A 70 5.87 13.23 4.20
N GLY A 71 7.18 13.42 4.19
CA GLY A 71 8.14 12.34 3.99
C GLY A 71 8.29 11.99 2.52
N GLY A 72 8.26 10.74 2.21
CA GLY A 72 8.35 10.19 0.86
C GLY A 72 8.81 8.74 0.91
N TYR A 73 8.75 8.09 -0.23
CA TYR A 73 9.22 6.73 -0.41
C TYR A 73 9.73 6.51 -1.84
N TRP A 74 10.55 5.52 -1.98
CA TRP A 74 10.88 4.96 -3.28
C TRP A 74 9.78 3.98 -3.69
N GLU A 75 9.12 4.25 -4.80
CA GLU A 75 8.15 3.34 -5.39
C GLU A 75 8.86 2.46 -6.41
N HIS A 76 8.78 1.16 -6.21
CA HIS A 76 9.28 0.15 -7.13
C HIS A 76 8.14 -0.39 -7.97
N THR A 77 8.34 -0.45 -9.27
CA THR A 77 7.36 -0.99 -10.23
C THR A 77 8.07 -1.91 -11.22
N PRO A 78 7.38 -2.92 -11.80
CA PRO A 78 8.03 -3.81 -12.76
C PRO A 78 8.41 -3.07 -14.03
N CYS A 79 9.63 -3.31 -14.51
CA CYS A 79 10.05 -2.93 -15.86
C CYS A 79 9.67 -4.06 -16.82
N ILE A 80 8.72 -3.78 -17.74
CA ILE A 80 8.16 -4.78 -18.65
C ILE A 80 8.73 -4.57 -20.03
N ASN A 81 9.29 -5.63 -20.63
CA ASN A 81 9.68 -5.62 -22.03
C ASN A 81 8.44 -5.45 -22.92
N PRO A 82 8.38 -4.40 -23.76
CA PRO A 82 7.19 -4.11 -24.55
C PRO A 82 6.86 -5.18 -25.60
N HIS A 83 7.85 -5.97 -26.03
CA HIS A 83 7.68 -7.01 -27.06
C HIS A 83 7.32 -8.37 -26.45
N THR A 84 8.09 -8.83 -25.44
CA THR A 84 7.88 -10.15 -24.83
C THR A 84 6.85 -10.14 -23.71
N LYS A 85 6.51 -8.94 -23.18
CA LYS A 85 5.65 -8.75 -21.98
C LYS A 85 6.23 -9.34 -20.70
N GLU A 86 7.48 -9.74 -20.72
CA GLU A 86 8.18 -10.27 -19.55
C GLU A 86 8.71 -9.13 -18.67
N ILE A 87 8.77 -9.39 -17.37
CA ILE A 87 9.40 -8.49 -16.42
C ILE A 87 10.91 -8.72 -16.51
N VAL A 88 11.62 -7.67 -16.87
CA VAL A 88 13.08 -7.67 -17.07
C VAL A 88 13.85 -6.92 -15.99
N GLY A 89 13.15 -6.36 -15.00
CA GLY A 89 13.75 -5.62 -13.91
C GLY A 89 12.74 -4.78 -13.14
N GLU A 90 13.22 -3.83 -12.38
CA GLU A 90 12.42 -2.88 -11.60
C GLU A 90 12.79 -1.44 -11.94
N ASN A 91 11.78 -0.59 -12.02
CA ASN A 91 11.93 0.85 -12.02
C ASN A 91 11.81 1.33 -10.56
N LYS A 92 12.71 2.20 -10.13
CA LYS A 92 12.71 2.82 -8.80
C LYS A 92 12.55 4.34 -8.95
N VAL A 93 11.45 4.88 -8.41
CA VAL A 93 11.11 6.30 -8.55
C VAL A 93 10.83 6.92 -7.18
N TRP A 94 11.48 8.03 -6.88
CA TRP A 94 11.19 8.78 -5.65
C TRP A 94 9.84 9.49 -5.73
N ARG A 95 9.02 9.30 -4.69
CA ARG A 95 7.74 9.95 -4.49
C ARG A 95 7.81 10.83 -3.24
N GLY A 96 8.12 12.09 -3.42
CA GLY A 96 8.21 13.09 -2.35
C GLY A 96 6.90 13.86 -2.12
N PRO A 97 6.90 14.80 -1.16
CA PRO A 97 5.73 15.63 -0.87
C PRO A 97 5.19 16.34 -2.11
N GLY A 98 3.85 16.34 -2.28
CA GLY A 98 3.17 16.86 -3.47
C GLY A 98 3.03 15.86 -4.62
N SER A 99 3.72 14.71 -4.58
CA SER A 99 3.52 13.66 -5.60
C SER A 99 2.09 13.12 -5.55
N ILE A 100 1.47 13.00 -6.72
CA ILE A 100 0.17 12.36 -6.93
C ILE A 100 0.40 11.10 -7.76
N ILE A 101 0.06 9.95 -7.22
CA ILE A 101 0.24 8.65 -7.84
C ILE A 101 -1.12 8.00 -8.04
N MET A 102 -1.40 7.53 -9.25
CA MET A 102 -2.60 6.78 -9.59
C MET A 102 -2.20 5.38 -10.04
N ARG A 103 -2.92 4.37 -9.56
CA ARG A 103 -2.71 2.96 -9.93
C ARG A 103 -4.05 2.27 -10.17
N THR A 104 -4.07 1.41 -11.16
CA THR A 104 -5.17 0.48 -11.36
C THR A 104 -5.03 -0.74 -10.43
N SER A 105 -6.06 -1.56 -10.34
CA SER A 105 -6.04 -2.78 -9.51
C SER A 105 -5.13 -3.89 -10.06
N THR A 106 -4.54 -3.73 -11.24
CA THR A 106 -3.68 -4.73 -11.89
C THR A 106 -2.22 -4.29 -11.97
N GLU A 107 -1.91 -3.08 -11.53
CA GLU A 107 -0.54 -2.58 -11.49
C GLU A 107 0.16 -3.03 -10.21
N TYR A 108 1.37 -3.54 -10.37
CA TYR A 108 2.20 -4.02 -9.28
C TYR A 108 3.15 -2.94 -8.80
N HIS A 109 3.38 -2.90 -7.50
CA HIS A 109 4.40 -2.08 -6.87
C HIS A 109 4.82 -2.63 -5.50
N TRP A 110 5.88 -2.06 -4.93
CA TRP A 110 6.19 -2.11 -3.52
C TRP A 110 6.87 -0.80 -3.09
N LEU A 111 6.83 -0.47 -1.79
CA LEU A 111 7.27 0.81 -1.24
C LEU A 111 8.46 0.62 -0.32
N GLU A 112 9.52 1.38 -0.56
CA GLU A 112 10.72 1.46 0.28
C GLU A 112 10.80 2.83 0.93
N LEU A 113 10.75 2.88 2.27
CA LEU A 113 10.94 4.13 3.01
C LEU A 113 12.42 4.55 2.98
N ASP A 114 12.65 5.84 2.83
CA ASP A 114 14.00 6.44 2.91
C ASP A 114 14.47 6.45 4.38
N ASP A 115 15.55 5.72 4.68
CA ASP A 115 16.10 5.58 6.03
C ASP A 115 15.05 5.22 7.10
N ASN A 116 14.02 4.46 6.76
CA ASN A 116 12.89 4.14 7.63
C ASN A 116 12.14 5.38 8.17
N LYS A 117 12.26 6.54 7.51
CA LYS A 117 11.53 7.75 7.89
C LYS A 117 10.06 7.62 7.55
N PRO A 118 9.14 7.87 8.50
CA PRO A 118 7.71 7.73 8.26
C PRO A 118 7.20 8.66 7.17
N THR A 119 6.33 8.12 6.31
CA THR A 119 5.66 8.88 5.25
C THR A 119 4.17 9.01 5.53
N THR A 120 3.63 10.22 5.33
CA THR A 120 2.20 10.50 5.48
C THR A 120 1.57 10.74 4.11
N THR A 121 0.50 10.00 3.82
CA THR A 121 -0.21 10.09 2.54
C THR A 121 -1.71 10.21 2.73
N LEU A 122 -2.37 10.94 1.84
CA LEU A 122 -3.82 10.88 1.68
C LEU A 122 -4.12 9.85 0.58
N PHE A 123 -4.93 8.86 0.91
CA PHE A 123 -5.19 7.70 0.07
C PHE A 123 -6.67 7.60 -0.29
N PHE A 124 -6.96 7.57 -1.58
CA PHE A 124 -8.29 7.46 -2.17
C PHE A 124 -8.44 6.07 -2.77
N MET A 125 -9.28 5.25 -2.18
CA MET A 125 -9.60 3.91 -2.67
C MET A 125 -10.80 3.95 -3.60
N GLY A 126 -10.69 3.36 -4.77
CA GLY A 126 -11.80 3.10 -5.71
C GLY A 126 -12.61 1.84 -5.32
N PRO A 127 -13.59 1.45 -6.14
CA PRO A 127 -14.38 0.24 -5.90
C PRO A 127 -13.51 -1.02 -5.96
N GLN A 128 -13.85 -2.01 -5.14
CA GLN A 128 -13.22 -3.33 -5.23
C GLN A 128 -13.59 -3.99 -6.56
N LYS A 129 -12.59 -4.47 -7.27
CA LYS A 129 -12.75 -5.08 -8.60
C LYS A 129 -12.32 -6.54 -8.65
N ARG A 130 -11.43 -6.96 -7.73
CA ARG A 130 -10.81 -8.29 -7.71
C ARG A 130 -10.22 -8.60 -6.34
N ASP A 131 -9.74 -9.81 -6.15
CA ASP A 131 -8.80 -10.13 -5.09
C ASP A 131 -7.40 -9.61 -5.45
N TRP A 132 -6.55 -9.50 -4.47
CA TRP A 132 -5.19 -9.01 -4.61
C TRP A 132 -4.17 -10.09 -4.26
N GLY A 133 -2.95 -9.91 -4.71
CA GLY A 133 -1.89 -10.87 -4.50
C GLY A 133 -0.50 -10.33 -4.76
N PHE A 134 0.43 -11.25 -4.79
CA PHE A 134 1.86 -11.02 -4.97
C PHE A 134 2.34 -11.58 -6.31
N LEU A 135 3.38 -10.98 -6.84
CA LEU A 135 4.05 -11.45 -8.05
C LEU A 135 5.31 -12.23 -7.66
N LEU A 136 5.28 -13.54 -7.79
CA LEU A 136 6.41 -14.42 -7.52
C LEU A 136 6.81 -15.15 -8.80
N ASN A 137 8.09 -15.05 -9.17
CA ASN A 137 8.61 -15.69 -10.39
C ASN A 137 7.71 -15.43 -11.63
N ASN A 138 7.30 -14.18 -11.82
CA ASN A 138 6.39 -13.73 -12.88
C ASN A 138 4.99 -14.38 -12.85
N LYS A 139 4.59 -14.97 -11.72
CA LYS A 139 3.25 -15.53 -11.53
C LYS A 139 2.52 -14.82 -10.40
N TRP A 140 1.26 -14.50 -10.63
CA TRP A 140 0.39 -13.97 -9.61
C TRP A 140 0.02 -15.05 -8.58
N VAL A 141 0.22 -14.76 -7.31
CA VAL A 141 -0.10 -15.65 -6.19
C VAL A 141 -1.08 -14.91 -5.27
N HIS A 142 -2.22 -15.52 -5.00
CA HIS A 142 -3.23 -14.96 -4.10
C HIS A 142 -2.63 -14.65 -2.72
N ASN A 143 -3.04 -13.53 -2.13
CA ASN A 143 -2.47 -13.03 -0.86
C ASN A 143 -2.51 -14.06 0.27
N GLU A 144 -3.63 -14.77 0.46
CA GLU A 144 -3.74 -15.80 1.51
C GLU A 144 -2.77 -16.96 1.32
N THR A 145 -2.57 -17.40 0.07
CA THR A 145 -1.62 -18.47 -0.26
C THR A 145 -0.19 -18.04 0.05
N TYR A 146 0.18 -16.82 -0.36
CA TYR A 146 1.49 -16.25 -0.05
C TYR A 146 1.72 -16.16 1.47
N LEU A 147 0.77 -15.59 2.20
CA LEU A 147 0.91 -15.36 3.64
C LEU A 147 0.92 -16.64 4.48
N LYS A 148 0.24 -17.71 4.03
CA LYS A 148 0.35 -19.03 4.65
C LYS A 148 1.78 -19.58 4.52
N ASN A 149 2.33 -19.52 3.32
CA ASN A 149 3.67 -20.04 3.05
C ASN A 149 4.78 -19.24 3.75
N ALA A 150 4.63 -17.90 3.85
CA ALA A 150 5.59 -17.03 4.52
C ALA A 150 5.64 -17.23 6.06
N LYS A 151 4.60 -17.79 6.67
CA LYS A 151 4.54 -18.09 8.12
C LYS A 151 5.05 -19.49 8.47
N THR A 152 5.25 -20.34 7.49
CA THR A 152 5.71 -21.74 7.67
C THR A 152 7.21 -21.93 7.43
N ASN A 153 7.89 -20.92 6.94
CA ASN A 153 9.35 -20.84 6.78
C ASN A 153 9.98 -19.91 7.82
#